data_b573454b944bbc4966fc4cb4fb0b7ae3
#
_entry.id   b573454b944bbc4966fc4cb4fb0b7ae3
#
_cell.length_a   1.000
_cell.length_b   1.000
_cell.length_c   1.000
_cell.angle_alpha   90.00
_cell.angle_beta   90.00
_cell.angle_gamma   90.00
#
_symmetry.space_group_name_H-M   'P 1'
#
loop_
_entity.id
_entity.type
_entity.pdbx_description
1 polymer ?
#
loop_
_entity_poly.entity_id
_entity_poly.type
_entity_poly.pdbx_seq_one_letter_code
_entity_poly.pdbx_strand_id
1 'polypeptide(L)'
;MRLLIHHIIGAAILLICQACEPHNPPPAPPLVAPFSVAPDQQVVFAHGNLQHHPLSNTYRFAAQQTDYIGVTNKFFSSTYDGWVDLFTWGNTLPTNNTHHDLTTFHDWGTLSIAEDTLYTWRTLTSNEWQYLCCARPQADQLIAVASIEGINGLLLFPDQWTAPEGIDLKFGFATHSGQQAYAQWQTLTSKQWNQLQKTGAVFLPAAGLRIDSGVYMLQFDGYYWTASPYNDHYALCLNFEANQLTIDANSRHYGMAVRLVRDY
;
A
#
# COMPACT_ATOMS: atom_id res chain seq x y z
N MET A 1 -40.37 -72.15 -25.20
CA MET A 1 -38.96 -71.72 -25.38
C MET A 1 -38.89 -70.21 -25.19
N ARG A 2 -38.59 -69.77 -24.00
CA ARG A 2 -38.56 -68.33 -23.61
C ARG A 2 -37.10 -67.89 -23.59
N LEU A 3 -36.75 -66.91 -24.42
CA LEU A 3 -35.44 -66.25 -24.41
C LEU A 3 -35.41 -65.18 -23.30
N LEU A 4 -34.48 -65.32 -22.37
CA LEU A 4 -34.14 -64.28 -21.40
C LEU A 4 -33.14 -63.32 -22.04
N ILE A 5 -33.51 -62.06 -22.16
CA ILE A 5 -32.63 -60.97 -22.55
C ILE A 5 -32.02 -60.38 -21.30
N HIS A 6 -30.73 -60.50 -21.12
CA HIS A 6 -29.97 -59.84 -20.02
C HIS A 6 -29.63 -58.42 -20.44
N HIS A 7 -30.13 -57.42 -19.66
CA HIS A 7 -29.72 -56.01 -19.76
C HIS A 7 -28.47 -55.81 -18.90
N ILE A 8 -27.37 -55.50 -19.56
CA ILE A 8 -26.15 -55.02 -18.87
C ILE A 8 -26.28 -53.52 -18.74
N ILE A 9 -26.46 -53.07 -17.49
CA ILE A 9 -26.41 -51.63 -17.15
C ILE A 9 -24.95 -51.27 -16.94
N GLY A 10 -24.37 -50.54 -17.88
CA GLY A 10 -23.03 -49.94 -17.75
C GLY A 10 -23.11 -48.71 -16.87
N ALA A 11 -22.50 -48.77 -15.69
CA ALA A 11 -22.33 -47.61 -14.84
C ALA A 11 -21.18 -46.76 -15.41
N ALA A 12 -21.49 -45.58 -15.94
CA ALA A 12 -20.50 -44.58 -16.30
C ALA A 12 -20.02 -43.88 -15.03
N ILE A 13 -18.77 -44.11 -14.64
CA ILE A 13 -18.12 -43.36 -13.56
C ILE A 13 -17.70 -42.00 -14.13
N LEU A 14 -18.41 -40.95 -13.74
CA LEU A 14 -18.02 -39.56 -14.01
C LEU A 14 -16.85 -39.23 -13.09
N LEU A 15 -15.63 -39.17 -13.63
CA LEU A 15 -14.49 -38.55 -12.93
C LEU A 15 -14.70 -37.04 -12.92
N ILE A 16 -15.12 -36.48 -11.77
CA ILE A 16 -15.12 -35.07 -11.53
C ILE A 16 -13.67 -34.67 -11.28
N CYS A 17 -12.98 -34.08 -12.26
CA CYS A 17 -11.75 -33.33 -12.05
C CYS A 17 -12.12 -32.12 -11.18
N GLN A 18 -11.83 -32.18 -9.90
CA GLN A 18 -11.76 -30.97 -9.08
C GLN A 18 -10.63 -30.11 -9.63
N ALA A 19 -11.00 -29.01 -10.27
CA ALA A 19 -10.04 -27.97 -10.62
C ALA A 19 -9.38 -27.50 -9.30
N CYS A 20 -8.07 -27.67 -9.18
CA CYS A 20 -7.32 -27.04 -8.11
C CYS A 20 -7.53 -25.54 -8.23
N GLU A 21 -8.22 -24.93 -7.28
CA GLU A 21 -8.21 -23.49 -7.12
C GLU A 21 -6.76 -23.05 -6.94
N PRO A 22 -6.34 -21.95 -7.56
CA PRO A 22 -4.99 -21.44 -7.35
C PRO A 22 -4.84 -21.13 -5.86
N HIS A 23 -3.97 -21.88 -5.20
CA HIS A 23 -3.63 -21.67 -3.80
C HIS A 23 -2.88 -20.34 -3.70
N ASN A 24 -3.61 -19.28 -3.33
CA ASN A 24 -2.96 -18.02 -2.97
C ASN A 24 -2.02 -18.32 -1.79
N PRO A 25 -0.73 -18.02 -1.90
CA PRO A 25 0.18 -18.20 -0.78
C PRO A 25 -0.32 -17.38 0.41
N PRO A 26 -0.15 -17.87 1.64
CA PRO A 26 -0.52 -17.11 2.83
C PRO A 26 0.18 -15.75 2.79
N PRO A 27 -0.47 -14.69 3.32
CA PRO A 27 0.13 -13.37 3.38
C PRO A 27 1.53 -13.45 4.02
N ALA A 28 2.48 -12.71 3.47
CA ALA A 28 3.83 -12.66 3.99
C ALA A 28 3.78 -12.25 5.48
N PRO A 29 4.59 -12.87 6.34
CA PRO A 29 4.62 -12.47 7.75
C PRO A 29 4.97 -10.99 7.86
N PRO A 30 4.43 -10.28 8.88
CA PRO A 30 4.68 -8.85 9.04
C PRO A 30 6.18 -8.56 9.08
N LEU A 31 6.61 -7.51 8.37
CA LEU A 31 7.99 -7.06 8.34
C LEU A 31 8.40 -6.64 9.76
N VAL A 32 9.42 -7.28 10.31
CA VAL A 32 9.86 -7.04 11.70
C VAL A 32 11.04 -6.06 11.75
N ALA A 33 11.49 -5.55 10.61
CA ALA A 33 12.63 -4.64 10.54
C ALA A 33 12.22 -3.21 10.96
N PRO A 34 12.92 -2.57 11.92
CA PRO A 34 12.56 -1.27 12.45
C PRO A 34 13.00 -0.11 11.55
N PHE A 35 12.20 0.94 11.58
CA PHE A 35 12.42 2.20 10.89
C PHE A 35 12.34 3.35 11.90
N SER A 36 13.40 4.13 12.04
CA SER A 36 13.38 5.32 12.89
C SER A 36 12.49 6.42 12.31
N VAL A 37 11.54 6.89 13.12
CA VAL A 37 10.61 7.98 12.82
C VAL A 37 10.83 9.19 13.73
N ALA A 38 11.68 9.05 14.74
CA ALA A 38 12.24 10.08 15.60
C ALA A 38 13.57 9.54 16.18
N PRO A 39 14.40 10.38 16.87
CA PRO A 39 15.68 9.93 17.41
C PRO A 39 15.59 8.72 18.34
N ASP A 40 14.49 8.58 19.05
CA ASP A 40 14.21 7.56 20.07
C ASP A 40 12.95 6.75 19.80
N GLN A 41 12.38 6.84 18.58
CA GLN A 41 11.16 6.15 18.21
C GLN A 41 11.34 5.38 16.91
N GLN A 42 10.98 4.10 16.95
CA GLN A 42 11.00 3.22 15.81
C GLN A 42 9.65 2.58 15.59
N VAL A 43 9.37 2.23 14.34
CA VAL A 43 8.12 1.60 13.91
C VAL A 43 8.39 0.42 12.96
N VAL A 44 7.37 -0.42 12.82
CA VAL A 44 7.30 -1.45 11.79
C VAL A 44 6.11 -1.16 10.89
N PHE A 45 6.31 -1.20 9.59
CA PHE A 45 5.24 -1.00 8.62
C PHE A 45 4.33 -2.21 8.47
N ALA A 46 3.05 -1.98 8.24
CA ALA A 46 2.14 -2.99 7.72
C ALA A 46 2.67 -3.54 6.38
N HIS A 47 2.37 -4.80 6.08
CA HIS A 47 2.89 -5.47 4.89
C HIS A 47 2.29 -4.96 3.56
N GLY A 48 1.22 -4.17 3.60
CA GLY A 48 0.57 -3.62 2.41
C GLY A 48 -0.20 -2.34 2.74
N ASN A 49 -0.70 -1.66 1.71
CA ASN A 49 -1.61 -0.53 1.89
C ASN A 49 -2.92 -1.00 2.52
N LEU A 50 -3.54 -0.12 3.32
CA LEU A 50 -4.87 -0.36 3.83
C LEU A 50 -5.87 -0.44 2.69
N GLN A 51 -6.79 -1.40 2.76
CA GLN A 51 -7.91 -1.59 1.84
C GLN A 51 -9.22 -1.68 2.61
N HIS A 52 -10.28 -1.16 2.02
CA HIS A 52 -11.64 -1.19 2.58
C HIS A 52 -12.60 -1.79 1.57
N HIS A 53 -13.51 -2.64 2.04
CA HIS A 53 -14.62 -3.16 1.27
C HIS A 53 -15.91 -2.46 1.71
N PRO A 54 -16.42 -1.47 0.96
CA PRO A 54 -17.52 -0.60 1.41
C PRO A 54 -18.80 -1.35 1.77
N LEU A 55 -19.23 -2.32 0.95
CA LEU A 55 -20.48 -3.04 1.17
C LEU A 55 -20.49 -3.85 2.48
N SER A 56 -19.40 -4.54 2.79
CA SER A 56 -19.26 -5.33 4.03
C SER A 56 -18.68 -4.53 5.20
N ASN A 57 -18.21 -3.30 4.94
CA ASN A 57 -17.52 -2.45 5.90
C ASN A 57 -16.35 -3.18 6.60
N THR A 58 -15.54 -3.90 5.84
CA THR A 58 -14.39 -4.64 6.32
C THR A 58 -13.08 -4.03 5.83
N TYR A 59 -12.02 -4.18 6.64
CA TYR A 59 -10.70 -3.65 6.35
C TYR A 59 -9.68 -4.77 6.31
N ARG A 60 -8.68 -4.62 5.42
CA ARG A 60 -7.53 -5.52 5.34
C ARG A 60 -6.30 -4.74 4.86
N PHE A 61 -5.14 -5.35 4.96
CA PHE A 61 -3.97 -4.92 4.20
C PHE A 61 -3.95 -5.61 2.83
N ALA A 62 -3.43 -4.92 1.83
CA ALA A 62 -3.14 -5.50 0.52
C ALA A 62 -2.24 -6.73 0.67
N ALA A 63 -2.46 -7.78 -0.11
CA ALA A 63 -1.75 -9.04 0.02
C ALA A 63 -0.26 -8.92 -0.34
N GLN A 64 0.06 -8.05 -1.30
CA GLN A 64 1.43 -7.73 -1.71
C GLN A 64 1.69 -6.24 -1.51
N GLN A 65 2.95 -5.88 -1.27
CA GLN A 65 3.32 -4.47 -1.14
C GLN A 65 3.15 -3.67 -2.43
N THR A 66 3.16 -4.35 -3.57
CA THR A 66 2.95 -3.79 -4.91
C THR A 66 1.48 -3.62 -5.28
N ASP A 67 0.56 -4.20 -4.50
CA ASP A 67 -0.87 -4.15 -4.82
C ASP A 67 -1.46 -2.76 -4.56
N TYR A 68 -2.23 -2.29 -5.51
CA TYR A 68 -3.10 -1.12 -5.39
C TYR A 68 -4.35 -1.29 -6.28
N ILE A 69 -5.46 -0.65 -5.90
CA ILE A 69 -6.77 -0.87 -6.54
C ILE A 69 -6.92 -0.10 -7.87
N GLY A 70 -6.24 1.04 -8.02
CA GLY A 70 -6.25 1.82 -9.26
C GLY A 70 -7.59 2.50 -9.56
N VAL A 71 -7.99 2.49 -10.84
CA VAL A 71 -9.15 3.27 -11.34
C VAL A 71 -10.49 2.92 -10.71
N THR A 72 -10.64 1.73 -10.13
CA THR A 72 -11.90 1.32 -9.46
C THR A 72 -12.12 2.01 -8.12
N ASN A 73 -11.13 2.72 -7.58
CA ASN A 73 -11.30 3.61 -6.43
C ASN A 73 -12.37 4.71 -6.62
N LYS A 74 -12.79 4.97 -7.86
CA LYS A 74 -13.92 5.85 -8.15
C LYS A 74 -15.26 5.33 -7.61
N PHE A 75 -15.37 4.03 -7.32
CA PHE A 75 -16.58 3.38 -6.83
C PHE A 75 -16.60 3.28 -5.29
N PHE A 76 -16.27 4.33 -4.59
CA PHE A 76 -16.16 4.37 -3.12
C PHE A 76 -17.49 4.49 -2.36
N SER A 77 -18.64 4.22 -2.99
CA SER A 77 -19.95 4.27 -2.33
C SER A 77 -20.15 3.11 -1.35
N SER A 78 -20.98 3.31 -0.32
CA SER A 78 -21.32 2.28 0.67
C SER A 78 -21.98 1.02 0.10
N THR A 79 -22.43 1.08 -1.17
CA THR A 79 -23.04 -0.04 -1.88
C THR A 79 -22.08 -0.73 -2.85
N TYR A 80 -20.82 -0.29 -2.93
CA TYR A 80 -19.85 -0.88 -3.82
C TYR A 80 -19.36 -2.22 -3.28
N ASP A 81 -19.54 -3.27 -4.10
CA ASP A 81 -19.11 -4.64 -3.81
C ASP A 81 -17.72 -4.89 -4.41
N GLY A 82 -16.71 -4.32 -3.80
CA GLY A 82 -15.32 -4.41 -4.19
C GLY A 82 -14.43 -3.64 -3.21
N TRP A 83 -13.12 -3.71 -3.42
CA TRP A 83 -12.13 -3.07 -2.56
C TRP A 83 -11.77 -1.68 -3.08
N VAL A 84 -11.47 -0.76 -2.15
CA VAL A 84 -10.90 0.57 -2.38
C VAL A 84 -9.70 0.78 -1.46
N ASP A 85 -8.72 1.60 -1.86
CA ASP A 85 -7.51 1.90 -1.09
C ASP A 85 -7.08 3.38 -1.13
N LEU A 86 -7.97 4.25 -1.67
CA LEU A 86 -7.79 5.70 -1.63
C LEU A 86 -8.85 6.33 -0.72
N PHE A 87 -8.44 6.77 0.46
CA PHE A 87 -9.28 7.27 1.55
C PHE A 87 -9.28 8.79 1.60
N THR A 88 -10.41 9.40 1.97
CA THR A 88 -10.44 10.81 2.41
C THR A 88 -9.82 10.93 3.80
N TRP A 89 -9.20 12.07 4.11
CA TRP A 89 -8.41 12.22 5.33
C TRP A 89 -9.20 11.96 6.60
N GLY A 90 -8.70 11.05 7.44
CA GLY A 90 -9.33 10.68 8.72
C GLY A 90 -10.73 10.12 8.62
N ASN A 91 -11.17 9.72 7.42
CA ASN A 91 -12.48 9.13 7.25
C ASN A 91 -12.39 7.59 7.25
N THR A 92 -12.97 7.01 8.27
CA THR A 92 -13.08 5.56 8.43
C THR A 92 -14.36 4.97 7.83
N LEU A 93 -15.24 5.80 7.27
CA LEU A 93 -16.49 5.37 6.64
C LEU A 93 -16.47 5.68 5.14
N PRO A 94 -16.96 4.76 4.30
CA PRO A 94 -17.10 5.02 2.88
C PRO A 94 -18.32 5.90 2.68
N THR A 95 -18.16 7.21 2.70
CA THR A 95 -19.27 8.11 2.46
C THR A 95 -19.01 8.90 1.20
N ASN A 96 -19.99 8.85 0.27
CA ASN A 96 -20.15 9.82 -0.81
C ASN A 96 -20.54 11.19 -0.26
N ASN A 97 -20.54 11.38 1.06
CA ASN A 97 -21.09 12.55 1.68
C ASN A 97 -20.05 13.66 1.64
N THR A 98 -20.22 14.58 0.71
CA THR A 98 -19.49 15.85 0.62
C THR A 98 -19.69 16.73 1.86
N HIS A 99 -20.56 16.33 2.79
CA HIS A 99 -20.86 17.01 4.05
C HIS A 99 -20.28 16.32 5.28
N HIS A 100 -19.38 15.33 5.10
CA HIS A 100 -18.70 14.73 6.25
C HIS A 100 -17.80 15.77 6.91
N ASP A 101 -17.92 15.87 8.24
CA ASP A 101 -17.01 16.69 9.03
C ASP A 101 -15.62 16.04 9.00
N LEU A 102 -14.76 16.55 8.10
CA LEU A 102 -13.36 16.16 8.01
C LEU A 102 -12.46 17.02 8.90
N THR A 103 -13.02 17.80 9.84
CA THR A 103 -12.24 18.66 10.74
C THR A 103 -11.47 17.85 11.76
N THR A 104 -11.99 16.68 12.13
CA THR A 104 -11.35 15.77 13.10
C THR A 104 -10.71 14.58 12.39
N PHE A 105 -9.46 14.30 12.71
CA PHE A 105 -8.77 13.10 12.24
C PHE A 105 -9.18 11.89 13.08
N HIS A 106 -9.74 10.87 12.42
CA HIS A 106 -9.94 9.56 13.02
C HIS A 106 -8.88 8.61 12.46
N ASP A 107 -7.97 8.17 13.31
CA ASP A 107 -6.89 7.27 12.88
C ASP A 107 -7.45 5.91 12.44
N TRP A 108 -7.04 5.46 11.28
CA TRP A 108 -7.45 4.13 10.77
C TRP A 108 -6.97 2.99 11.66
N GLY A 109 -5.97 3.20 12.51
CA GLY A 109 -5.53 2.23 13.53
C GLY A 109 -6.58 1.93 14.59
N THR A 110 -7.64 2.75 14.72
CA THR A 110 -8.80 2.48 15.61
C THR A 110 -9.74 1.43 15.05
N LEU A 111 -9.55 1.00 13.81
CA LEU A 111 -10.39 0.00 13.15
C LEU A 111 -9.90 -1.42 13.44
N SER A 112 -10.82 -2.38 13.32
CA SER A 112 -10.44 -3.79 13.20
C SER A 112 -9.97 -4.06 11.78
N ILE A 113 -8.69 -4.39 11.61
CA ILE A 113 -8.09 -4.66 10.31
C ILE A 113 -7.77 -6.15 10.26
N ALA A 114 -8.47 -6.89 9.40
CA ALA A 114 -8.39 -8.35 9.36
C ALA A 114 -8.62 -8.97 10.76
N GLU A 115 -7.65 -9.74 11.26
CA GLU A 115 -7.70 -10.39 12.58
C GLU A 115 -6.96 -9.60 13.68
N ASP A 116 -6.38 -8.44 13.34
CA ASP A 116 -5.62 -7.64 14.29
C ASP A 116 -6.53 -6.96 15.31
N THR A 117 -6.03 -6.80 16.52
CA THR A 117 -6.74 -6.09 17.59
C THR A 117 -6.78 -4.59 17.30
N LEU A 118 -7.83 -3.93 17.81
CA LEU A 118 -7.94 -2.46 17.74
C LEU A 118 -6.69 -1.79 18.33
N TYR A 119 -6.28 -0.66 17.75
CA TYR A 119 -5.11 0.12 18.18
C TYR A 119 -3.75 -0.59 18.05
N THR A 120 -3.67 -1.68 17.30
CA THR A 120 -2.39 -2.30 16.94
C THR A 120 -1.59 -1.40 16.00
N TRP A 121 -2.29 -0.68 15.14
CA TRP A 121 -1.72 0.15 14.09
C TRP A 121 -2.00 1.63 14.32
N ARG A 122 -1.24 2.50 13.67
CA ARG A 122 -1.46 3.94 13.62
C ARG A 122 -0.95 4.54 12.31
N THR A 123 -1.41 5.75 12.02
CA THR A 123 -0.91 6.55 10.89
C THR A 123 0.30 7.37 11.33
N LEU A 124 1.34 7.44 10.51
CA LEU A 124 2.48 8.33 10.75
C LEU A 124 2.05 9.80 10.63
N THR A 125 2.61 10.64 11.48
CA THR A 125 2.53 12.09 11.36
C THR A 125 3.44 12.61 10.23
N SER A 126 3.25 13.85 9.81
CA SER A 126 4.12 14.50 8.83
C SER A 126 5.56 14.61 9.30
N ASN A 127 5.78 14.89 10.59
CA ASN A 127 7.12 14.98 11.19
C ASN A 127 7.82 13.62 11.20
N GLU A 128 7.10 12.54 11.47
CA GLU A 128 7.66 11.19 11.41
C GLU A 128 8.05 10.80 9.98
N TRP A 129 7.21 11.11 8.98
CA TRP A 129 7.57 10.92 7.57
C TRP A 129 8.78 11.77 7.17
N GLN A 130 8.83 13.05 7.61
CA GLN A 130 9.97 13.93 7.35
C GLN A 130 11.26 13.36 7.97
N TYR A 131 11.19 12.87 9.21
CA TYR A 131 12.35 12.26 9.86
C TYR A 131 12.80 10.99 9.13
N LEU A 132 11.87 10.08 8.86
CA LEU A 132 12.13 8.82 8.18
C LEU A 132 12.79 9.01 6.81
N CYS A 133 12.28 9.95 6.01
CA CYS A 133 12.71 10.11 4.63
C CYS A 133 13.92 11.05 4.47
N CYS A 134 14.14 11.99 5.42
CA CYS A 134 15.09 13.08 5.20
C CYS A 134 16.07 13.32 6.35
N ALA A 135 15.75 12.94 7.60
CA ALA A 135 16.50 13.37 8.77
C ALA A 135 17.15 12.24 9.57
N ARG A 136 16.68 11.01 9.46
CA ARG A 136 17.34 9.86 10.13
C ARG A 136 18.75 9.63 9.57
N PRO A 137 19.65 9.01 10.33
CA PRO A 137 21.00 8.69 9.83
C PRO A 137 20.95 7.94 8.50
N GLN A 138 21.71 8.38 7.51
CA GLN A 138 21.82 7.79 6.17
C GLN A 138 20.48 7.75 5.39
N ALA A 139 19.54 8.67 5.68
CA ALA A 139 18.23 8.69 5.02
C ALA A 139 18.33 8.64 3.48
N ASP A 140 19.29 9.35 2.90
CA ASP A 140 19.58 9.39 1.46
C ASP A 140 20.06 8.04 0.87
N GLN A 141 20.56 7.13 1.70
CA GLN A 141 20.98 5.79 1.33
C GLN A 141 19.95 4.71 1.72
N LEU A 142 18.88 5.10 2.37
CA LEU A 142 17.80 4.23 2.86
C LEU A 142 16.46 4.48 2.16
N ILE A 143 16.51 5.19 1.03
CA ILE A 143 15.35 5.49 0.20
C ILE A 143 15.71 5.40 -1.28
N ALA A 144 14.81 4.86 -2.09
CA ALA A 144 14.99 4.76 -3.54
C ALA A 144 13.64 4.76 -4.26
N VAL A 145 13.63 5.00 -5.55
CA VAL A 145 12.44 4.83 -6.40
C VAL A 145 12.66 3.67 -7.37
N ALA A 146 11.65 2.83 -7.54
CA ALA A 146 11.77 1.66 -8.39
C ALA A 146 10.46 1.30 -9.10
N SER A 147 10.59 0.56 -10.19
CA SER A 147 9.51 -0.16 -10.86
C SER A 147 9.68 -1.66 -10.60
N ILE A 148 8.71 -2.27 -9.96
CA ILE A 148 8.68 -3.69 -9.63
C ILE A 148 7.53 -4.32 -10.40
N GLU A 149 7.83 -5.22 -11.34
CA GLU A 149 6.81 -5.85 -12.21
C GLU A 149 5.91 -4.83 -12.94
N GLY A 150 6.47 -3.66 -13.28
CA GLY A 150 5.75 -2.58 -13.94
C GLY A 150 4.97 -1.68 -12.97
N ILE A 151 5.05 -1.91 -11.67
CA ILE A 151 4.47 -1.04 -10.64
C ILE A 151 5.54 -0.10 -10.12
N ASN A 152 5.34 1.19 -10.35
CA ASN A 152 6.22 2.25 -9.87
C ASN A 152 5.95 2.55 -8.38
N GLY A 153 6.99 2.90 -7.64
CA GLY A 153 6.82 3.19 -6.22
C GLY A 153 8.11 3.58 -5.50
N LEU A 154 7.94 3.92 -4.24
CA LEU A 154 8.99 4.30 -3.31
C LEU A 154 9.45 3.09 -2.51
N LEU A 155 10.76 2.85 -2.47
CA LEU A 155 11.42 1.89 -1.60
C LEU A 155 11.91 2.59 -0.34
N LEU A 156 11.60 2.02 0.81
CA LEU A 156 12.13 2.41 2.11
C LEU A 156 12.89 1.22 2.69
N PHE A 157 14.06 1.48 3.23
CA PHE A 157 14.90 0.45 3.86
C PHE A 157 15.00 0.69 5.37
N PRO A 158 15.04 -0.37 6.20
CA PRO A 158 15.17 -0.21 7.66
C PRO A 158 16.53 0.37 8.05
N ASP A 159 16.67 0.81 9.30
CA ASP A 159 17.81 1.62 9.75
C ASP A 159 19.20 0.95 9.60
N GLN A 160 19.28 -0.34 9.79
CA GLN A 160 20.53 -1.10 9.68
C GLN A 160 20.59 -1.96 8.42
N TRP A 161 19.90 -1.51 7.37
CA TRP A 161 19.81 -2.27 6.14
C TRP A 161 21.14 -2.30 5.38
N THR A 162 21.43 -3.46 4.83
CA THR A 162 22.55 -3.67 3.90
C THR A 162 22.04 -4.32 2.63
N ALA A 163 22.54 -3.87 1.49
CA ALA A 163 22.15 -4.41 0.20
C ALA A 163 22.50 -5.89 0.09
N PRO A 164 21.58 -6.77 -0.32
CA PRO A 164 21.89 -8.14 -0.67
C PRO A 164 22.91 -8.20 -1.81
N GLU A 165 23.77 -9.25 -1.80
CA GLU A 165 24.75 -9.46 -2.84
C GLU A 165 24.12 -9.51 -4.25
N GLY A 166 24.73 -8.79 -5.19
CA GLY A 166 24.27 -8.74 -6.59
C GLY A 166 23.08 -7.83 -6.85
N ILE A 167 22.65 -7.02 -5.87
CA ILE A 167 21.66 -5.97 -6.07
C ILE A 167 22.35 -4.61 -6.01
N ASP A 168 22.41 -3.94 -7.15
CA ASP A 168 22.89 -2.56 -7.27
C ASP A 168 21.67 -1.62 -7.33
N LEU A 169 21.56 -0.71 -6.36
CA LEU A 169 20.47 0.26 -6.25
C LEU A 169 20.99 1.68 -6.36
N LYS A 170 20.22 2.50 -7.05
CA LYS A 170 20.39 3.95 -7.03
C LYS A 170 19.52 4.50 -5.92
N PHE A 171 20.16 5.12 -4.94
CA PHE A 171 19.49 5.70 -3.76
C PHE A 171 19.18 7.17 -3.94
N GLY A 172 18.26 7.66 -3.09
CA GLY A 172 17.86 9.06 -3.04
C GLY A 172 16.99 9.49 -4.22
N PHE A 173 16.73 10.79 -4.21
CA PHE A 173 16.13 11.49 -5.33
C PHE A 173 17.22 12.33 -5.99
N ALA A 174 17.16 12.55 -7.28
CA ALA A 174 18.10 13.39 -8.00
C ALA A 174 18.00 14.83 -7.45
N THR A 175 18.79 15.14 -6.42
CA THR A 175 18.82 16.46 -5.82
C THR A 175 19.62 17.43 -6.71
N HIS A 176 18.95 18.48 -7.20
CA HIS A 176 19.41 19.86 -7.38
C HIS A 176 20.86 20.12 -7.87
N SER A 177 21.39 19.39 -8.79
CA SER A 177 22.55 19.82 -9.54
C SER A 177 22.22 19.96 -11.02
N GLY A 178 21.37 20.94 -11.35
CA GLY A 178 21.33 21.64 -12.65
C GLY A 178 21.26 20.84 -13.96
N GLN A 179 21.31 19.54 -13.93
CA GLN A 179 21.08 18.65 -15.04
C GLN A 179 19.77 17.90 -14.78
N GLN A 180 18.76 18.17 -15.61
CA GLN A 180 17.58 17.34 -15.73
C GLN A 180 18.00 15.94 -16.20
N ALA A 181 18.53 15.14 -15.29
CA ALA A 181 18.45 13.71 -15.44
C ALA A 181 16.96 13.42 -15.27
N TYR A 182 16.30 13.00 -16.33
CA TYR A 182 14.96 12.42 -16.25
C TYR A 182 15.07 11.31 -15.24
N ALA A 183 14.59 11.57 -14.04
CA ALA A 183 14.60 10.58 -12.98
C ALA A 183 13.71 9.43 -13.45
N GLN A 184 14.31 8.29 -13.62
CA GLN A 184 13.64 7.09 -14.07
C GLN A 184 13.49 6.15 -12.88
N TRP A 185 12.34 5.53 -12.81
CA TRP A 185 12.11 4.40 -11.92
C TRP A 185 13.12 3.30 -12.29
N GLN A 186 14.03 2.95 -11.36
CA GLN A 186 14.92 1.82 -11.62
C GLN A 186 14.14 0.53 -11.66
N THR A 187 14.36 -0.31 -12.66
CA THR A 187 13.61 -1.56 -12.80
C THR A 187 14.23 -2.65 -11.92
N LEU A 188 13.39 -3.28 -11.10
CA LEU A 188 13.73 -4.45 -10.32
C LEU A 188 12.96 -5.66 -10.80
N THR A 189 13.65 -6.79 -10.93
CA THR A 189 13.01 -8.07 -11.19
C THR A 189 12.30 -8.60 -9.94
N SER A 190 11.30 -9.47 -10.11
CA SER A 190 10.63 -10.16 -8.99
C SER A 190 11.62 -10.87 -8.07
N LYS A 191 12.70 -11.45 -8.62
CA LYS A 191 13.75 -12.10 -7.82
C LYS A 191 14.47 -11.11 -6.92
N GLN A 192 14.88 -9.94 -7.44
CA GLN A 192 15.52 -8.88 -6.66
C GLN A 192 14.57 -8.33 -5.61
N TRP A 193 13.31 -8.06 -5.97
CA TRP A 193 12.30 -7.61 -5.03
C TRP A 193 12.10 -8.61 -3.89
N ASN A 194 11.96 -9.89 -4.18
CA ASN A 194 11.84 -10.93 -3.15
C ASN A 194 13.06 -11.01 -2.21
N GLN A 195 14.26 -10.69 -2.71
CA GLN A 195 15.44 -10.58 -1.85
C GLN A 195 15.37 -9.34 -0.96
N LEU A 196 14.96 -8.19 -1.50
CA LEU A 196 14.82 -6.94 -0.73
C LEU A 196 13.74 -7.06 0.35
N GLN A 197 12.60 -7.67 0.07
CA GLN A 197 11.54 -7.91 1.06
C GLN A 197 12.04 -8.72 2.26
N LYS A 198 12.89 -9.75 2.02
CA LYS A 198 13.46 -10.56 3.09
C LYS A 198 14.41 -9.78 4.00
N THR A 199 14.94 -8.66 3.54
CA THR A 199 15.77 -7.75 4.35
C THR A 199 14.97 -6.62 5.00
N GLY A 200 13.65 -6.68 4.93
CA GLY A 200 12.75 -5.72 5.56
C GLY A 200 12.42 -4.49 4.71
N ALA A 201 12.76 -4.49 3.41
CA ALA A 201 12.40 -3.38 2.54
C ALA A 201 10.87 -3.21 2.43
N VAL A 202 10.41 -1.97 2.47
CA VAL A 202 9.02 -1.56 2.28
C VAL A 202 8.87 -0.90 0.92
N PHE A 203 7.79 -1.25 0.21
CA PHE A 203 7.43 -0.64 -1.06
C PHE A 203 6.08 0.08 -0.95
N LEU A 204 6.06 1.34 -1.36
CA LEU A 204 4.87 2.17 -1.43
C LEU A 204 4.52 2.39 -2.91
N PRO A 205 3.47 1.76 -3.47
CA PRO A 205 3.06 1.98 -4.86
C PRO A 205 2.74 3.43 -5.18
N ALA A 206 3.07 3.89 -6.39
CA ALA A 206 2.60 5.15 -6.96
C ALA A 206 1.12 5.00 -7.36
N ALA A 207 0.25 4.92 -6.36
CA ALA A 207 -1.18 4.62 -6.50
C ALA A 207 -2.03 5.83 -6.93
N GLY A 208 -1.39 6.98 -7.19
CA GLY A 208 -2.08 8.22 -7.56
C GLY A 208 -2.97 8.76 -6.44
N LEU A 209 -3.97 9.54 -6.84
CA LEU A 209 -4.97 10.09 -5.93
C LEU A 209 -6.36 10.10 -6.60
N ARG A 210 -7.41 10.12 -5.78
CA ARG A 210 -8.79 10.29 -6.24
C ARG A 210 -9.25 11.73 -5.96
N ILE A 211 -9.79 12.37 -6.99
CA ILE A 211 -10.49 13.65 -6.88
C ILE A 211 -11.90 13.43 -7.41
N ASP A 212 -12.90 13.65 -6.57
CA ASP A 212 -14.30 13.33 -6.86
C ASP A 212 -14.45 11.88 -7.39
N SER A 213 -14.96 11.72 -8.60
CA SER A 213 -15.13 10.43 -9.27
C SER A 213 -13.96 10.03 -10.19
N GLY A 214 -12.89 10.80 -10.23
CA GLY A 214 -11.71 10.53 -11.05
C GLY A 214 -10.54 9.99 -10.22
N VAL A 215 -9.73 9.12 -10.82
CA VAL A 215 -8.44 8.68 -10.27
C VAL A 215 -7.34 9.16 -11.21
N TYR A 216 -6.35 9.85 -10.66
CA TYR A 216 -5.33 10.57 -11.42
C TYR A 216 -3.94 10.15 -10.96
N MET A 217 -2.92 10.41 -11.77
CA MET A 217 -1.50 10.23 -11.49
C MET A 217 -1.08 8.79 -11.15
N LEU A 218 -1.90 7.79 -11.54
CA LEU A 218 -1.57 6.37 -11.39
C LEU A 218 -0.23 6.07 -12.06
N GLN A 219 0.68 5.40 -11.35
CA GLN A 219 2.02 5.04 -11.78
C GLN A 219 2.98 6.23 -12.00
N PHE A 220 2.53 7.46 -11.75
CA PHE A 220 3.36 8.66 -11.80
C PHE A 220 3.71 9.15 -10.40
N ASP A 221 2.70 9.29 -9.53
CA ASP A 221 2.86 9.83 -8.19
C ASP A 221 2.28 8.88 -7.14
N GLY A 222 2.92 8.85 -5.97
CA GLY A 222 2.36 8.25 -4.76
C GLY A 222 1.94 9.34 -3.77
N TYR A 223 0.72 9.25 -3.28
CA TYR A 223 0.17 10.13 -2.25
C TYR A 223 -0.27 9.29 -1.06
N TYR A 224 0.30 9.60 0.12
CA TYR A 224 0.02 8.86 1.34
C TYR A 224 -0.37 9.81 2.46
N TRP A 225 -1.57 9.64 3.02
CA TRP A 225 -2.03 10.46 4.13
C TRP A 225 -1.12 10.35 5.35
N THR A 226 -0.92 11.49 6.01
CA THR A 226 -0.37 11.58 7.36
C THR A 226 -1.49 11.83 8.37
N ALA A 227 -1.21 11.63 9.66
CA ALA A 227 -2.13 11.99 10.73
C ALA A 227 -2.21 13.50 11.00
N SER A 228 -1.41 14.32 10.29
CA SER A 228 -1.24 15.73 10.58
C SER A 228 -2.20 16.61 9.79
N PRO A 229 -3.03 17.43 10.46
CA PRO A 229 -3.78 18.48 9.79
C PRO A 229 -2.83 19.60 9.33
N TYR A 230 -3.22 20.33 8.29
CA TYR A 230 -2.58 21.59 7.92
C TYR A 230 -3.45 22.79 8.32
N ASN A 231 -4.75 22.74 7.98
CA ASN A 231 -5.77 23.69 8.41
C ASN A 231 -7.16 23.02 8.30
N ASP A 232 -8.24 23.76 8.44
CA ASP A 232 -9.60 23.20 8.43
C ASP A 232 -10.00 22.47 7.14
N HIS A 233 -9.35 22.77 5.99
CA HIS A 233 -9.67 22.22 4.67
C HIS A 233 -8.58 21.30 4.12
N TYR A 234 -7.36 21.40 4.62
CA TYR A 234 -6.20 20.69 4.11
C TYR A 234 -5.52 19.84 5.19
N ALA A 235 -4.93 18.74 4.78
CA ALA A 235 -4.09 17.90 5.62
C ALA A 235 -2.78 17.60 4.88
N LEU A 236 -1.75 17.24 5.66
CA LEU A 236 -0.44 16.92 5.11
C LEU A 236 -0.40 15.48 4.61
N CYS A 237 0.26 15.27 3.47
CA CYS A 237 0.53 13.97 2.91
C CYS A 237 1.98 13.85 2.48
N LEU A 238 2.51 12.63 2.49
CA LEU A 238 3.72 12.30 1.76
C LEU A 238 3.36 12.23 0.27
N ASN A 239 4.05 12.99 -0.56
CA ASN A 239 4.01 12.91 -2.02
C ASN A 239 5.39 12.53 -2.57
N PHE A 240 5.43 11.60 -3.51
CA PHE A 240 6.65 11.26 -4.20
C PHE A 240 6.40 10.99 -5.69
N GLU A 241 7.39 11.35 -6.48
CA GLU A 241 7.55 11.06 -7.89
C GLU A 241 8.89 10.37 -8.13
N ALA A 242 9.23 10.09 -9.38
CA ALA A 242 10.53 9.49 -9.71
C ALA A 242 11.74 10.38 -9.31
N ASN A 243 11.56 11.68 -9.18
CA ASN A 243 12.64 12.67 -8.97
C ASN A 243 12.52 13.50 -7.70
N GLN A 244 11.44 13.39 -6.94
CA GLN A 244 11.24 14.18 -5.73
C GLN A 244 10.39 13.46 -4.70
N LEU A 245 10.54 13.91 -3.47
CA LEU A 245 9.69 13.58 -2.35
C LEU A 245 9.43 14.85 -1.54
N THR A 246 8.18 15.09 -1.19
CA THR A 246 7.74 16.26 -0.44
C THR A 246 6.70 15.87 0.62
N ILE A 247 6.53 16.75 1.60
CA ILE A 247 5.35 16.74 2.49
C ILE A 247 4.49 17.93 2.08
N ASP A 248 3.35 17.64 1.45
CA ASP A 248 2.49 18.65 0.86
C ASP A 248 1.13 18.71 1.54
N ALA A 249 0.49 19.90 1.46
CA ALA A 249 -0.88 20.09 1.92
C ALA A 249 -1.87 19.85 0.79
N ASN A 250 -2.77 18.90 1.00
CA ASN A 250 -3.81 18.54 0.03
C ASN A 250 -5.20 18.58 0.66
N SER A 251 -6.23 18.80 -0.18
CA SER A 251 -7.61 18.83 0.28
C SER A 251 -7.99 17.53 0.98
N ARG A 252 -8.57 17.64 2.19
CA ARG A 252 -9.03 16.48 2.98
C ARG A 252 -10.05 15.62 2.26
N HIS A 253 -10.71 16.16 1.22
CA HIS A 253 -11.67 15.42 0.38
C HIS A 253 -11.02 14.53 -0.68
N TYR A 254 -9.73 14.72 -0.95
CA TYR A 254 -9.04 13.84 -1.89
C TYR A 254 -8.88 12.44 -1.31
N GLY A 255 -8.93 11.44 -2.17
CA GLY A 255 -8.63 10.06 -1.80
C GLY A 255 -7.16 9.77 -2.00
N MET A 256 -6.46 9.35 -0.93
CA MET A 256 -5.04 8.97 -0.99
C MET A 256 -4.80 7.66 -0.27
N ALA A 257 -3.69 7.03 -0.57
CA ALA A 257 -3.30 5.77 0.05
C ALA A 257 -2.99 5.95 1.54
N VAL A 258 -3.11 4.84 2.29
CA VAL A 258 -2.79 4.76 3.71
C VAL A 258 -1.86 3.57 3.94
N ARG A 259 -0.69 3.83 4.52
CA ARG A 259 0.24 2.82 4.98
C ARG A 259 0.41 2.97 6.49
N LEU A 260 -0.13 2.02 7.23
CA LEU A 260 -0.08 2.04 8.68
C LEU A 260 1.23 1.47 9.21
N VAL A 261 1.54 1.85 10.45
CA VAL A 261 2.68 1.36 11.22
C VAL A 261 2.23 0.94 12.61
N ARG A 262 3.07 0.16 13.27
CA ARG A 262 2.99 -0.09 14.71
C ARG A 262 4.33 0.25 15.35
N ASP A 263 4.30 0.65 16.60
CA ASP A 263 5.52 0.91 17.36
C ASP A 263 6.33 -0.39 17.55
N TYR A 264 7.66 -0.23 17.48
CA TYR A 264 8.62 -1.34 17.55
C TYR A 264 9.11 -1.58 18.96
#